data_420700b79398d97d6d28c0482c293532
#
_entry.id   420700b79398d97d6d28c0482c293532
#
_cell.length_a   1.000
_cell.length_b   1.000
_cell.length_c   1.000
_cell.angle_alpha   90.00
_cell.angle_beta   90.00
_cell.angle_gamma   90.00
#
_symmetry.space_group_name_H-M   'P 1'
#
loop_
_entity.id
_entity.type
_entity.pdbx_description
1 polymer ?
#
loop_
_entity_poly.entity_id
_entity_poly.type
_entity_poly.pdbx_seq_one_letter_code
_entity_poly.pdbx_strand_id
1 'polypeptide(L)'
;MATQPVQNRNALYHIFKQTALYEKMLRWAWLQETRIREEEKRIFTREAREQFGKGAPHGSFADYKDALRRHRVTYQEYMYGYEYWKLDEAARDAFISRSEMQCIYRKIVTREVRQTFRNKTAFLERFAPFVHREWRMADGCSMEEFRAFVEAHDVIAKPLDGTCGEGIFKICASEVQDWESLYARCRDRHLLLEECVRACEPIEQLHPASLNTIRVVTLSQGDKFTVFGALLRMGAGGSVIDNTHAGGVFAPINPETGCIDTPAIDAHNHHYERHPDTDVPIVGFTIPYWEQIVETCRKAARVMPDLRFAGWDLCPLADGRIELIEGNHAPDFDGGLQAPLKVGVKQKLKESAGEIFGINVLELIKPTSKTYNHYEGML
;
A
#
# COMPACT_ATOMS: atom_id res chain seq x y z
N MET A 1 25.37 -7.61 33.25
CA MET A 1 24.78 -6.27 33.25
C MET A 1 23.47 -6.38 32.45
N ALA A 2 22.35 -6.14 33.13
CA ALA A 2 21.02 -6.45 32.61
C ALA A 2 20.62 -5.42 31.55
N THR A 3 20.23 -5.89 30.39
CA THR A 3 19.60 -5.09 29.30
C THR A 3 18.19 -4.70 29.75
N GLN A 4 17.94 -3.41 29.91
CA GLN A 4 16.59 -2.89 30.19
C GLN A 4 15.71 -3.03 28.96
N PRO A 5 14.41 -3.36 29.11
CA PRO A 5 13.54 -3.70 28.00
C PRO A 5 13.07 -2.47 27.22
N VAL A 6 12.96 -2.67 25.92
CA VAL A 6 12.49 -1.72 24.88
C VAL A 6 11.08 -1.15 25.17
N GLN A 7 10.33 -1.72 26.11
CA GLN A 7 8.97 -1.30 26.49
C GLN A 7 8.86 0.13 27.07
N ASN A 8 9.94 0.68 27.62
CA ASN A 8 9.89 2.02 28.23
C ASN A 8 10.00 3.19 27.24
N ARG A 9 10.49 2.97 26.03
CA ARG A 9 10.60 4.03 25.01
C ARG A 9 9.25 4.47 24.46
N ASN A 10 8.31 3.56 24.28
CA ASN A 10 6.98 3.89 23.74
C ASN A 10 6.10 4.67 24.73
N ALA A 11 6.16 4.36 26.02
CA ALA A 11 5.39 5.08 27.03
C ALA A 11 5.88 6.53 27.20
N LEU A 12 7.20 6.74 27.23
CA LEU A 12 7.81 8.07 27.29
C LEU A 12 7.51 8.91 26.03
N TYR A 13 7.48 8.27 24.85
CA TYR A 13 7.11 8.94 23.61
C TYR A 13 5.65 9.38 23.58
N HIS A 14 4.73 8.57 24.12
CA HIS A 14 3.32 8.95 24.23
C HIS A 14 3.10 10.09 25.23
N ILE A 15 3.84 10.10 26.34
CA ILE A 15 3.81 11.21 27.32
C ILE A 15 4.40 12.46 26.68
N PHE A 16 5.51 12.32 25.93
CA PHE A 16 6.14 13.43 25.22
C PHE A 16 5.21 14.08 24.19
N LYS A 17 4.41 13.30 23.45
CA LYS A 17 3.42 13.80 22.49
C LYS A 17 2.34 14.70 23.11
N GLN A 18 2.16 14.64 24.43
CA GLN A 18 1.18 15.45 25.17
C GLN A 18 1.79 16.73 25.76
N THR A 19 3.08 16.99 25.53
CA THR A 19 3.79 18.12 26.11
C THR A 19 3.82 19.33 25.19
N ALA A 20 3.88 20.52 25.79
CA ALA A 20 4.11 21.79 25.08
C ALA A 20 5.46 21.80 24.28
N LEU A 21 6.40 20.96 24.66
CA LEU A 21 7.67 20.78 23.94
C LEU A 21 7.47 20.07 22.59
N TYR A 22 6.58 19.08 22.56
CA TYR A 22 6.20 18.41 21.30
C TYR A 22 5.50 19.40 20.34
N GLU A 23 4.60 20.22 20.84
CA GLU A 23 3.98 21.28 20.04
C GLU A 23 5.01 22.31 19.52
N LYS A 24 6.01 22.65 20.33
CA LYS A 24 7.11 23.52 19.89
C LYS A 24 7.95 22.85 18.80
N MET A 25 8.24 21.56 18.92
CA MET A 25 8.94 20.80 17.89
C MET A 25 8.14 20.72 16.60
N LEU A 26 6.83 20.49 16.67
CA LEU A 26 5.95 20.50 15.50
C LEU A 26 5.88 21.88 14.84
N ARG A 27 5.85 22.96 15.65
CA ARG A 27 5.94 24.33 15.14
C ARG A 27 7.29 24.60 14.46
N TRP A 28 8.36 24.10 15.03
CA TRP A 28 9.70 24.25 14.45
C TRP A 28 9.81 23.44 13.14
N ALA A 29 9.33 22.20 13.12
CA ALA A 29 9.23 21.39 11.93
C ALA A 29 8.39 22.10 10.83
N TRP A 30 7.25 22.70 11.21
CA TRP A 30 6.44 23.50 10.30
C TRP A 30 7.17 24.75 9.77
N LEU A 31 8.02 25.40 10.57
CA LEU A 31 8.87 26.51 10.12
C LEU A 31 9.97 26.04 9.15
N GLN A 32 10.49 24.82 9.33
CA GLN A 32 11.41 24.20 8.34
C GLN A 32 10.66 23.83 7.04
N GLU A 33 9.38 23.50 7.11
CA GLU A 33 8.52 23.25 5.97
C GLU A 33 8.41 24.47 5.03
N THR A 34 8.57 25.68 5.50
CA THR A 34 8.63 26.85 4.62
C THR A 34 9.86 26.83 3.70
N ARG A 35 10.97 26.20 4.10
CA ARG A 35 12.15 25.97 3.25
C ARG A 35 11.92 24.82 2.27
N ILE A 36 11.27 23.74 2.73
CA ILE A 36 10.85 22.61 1.89
C ILE A 36 9.90 23.11 0.80
N ARG A 37 8.99 24.04 1.09
CA ARG A 37 8.05 24.61 0.11
C ARG A 37 8.72 25.38 -1.05
N GLU A 38 9.87 25.98 -0.86
CA GLU A 38 10.61 26.58 -1.98
C GLU A 38 11.21 25.50 -2.89
N GLU A 39 11.64 24.38 -2.32
CA GLU A 39 12.08 23.23 -3.08
C GLU A 39 10.90 22.55 -3.80
N GLU A 40 9.78 22.32 -3.12
CA GLU A 40 8.53 21.83 -3.72
C GLU A 40 8.07 22.74 -4.87
N LYS A 41 8.18 24.06 -4.72
CA LYS A 41 7.86 25.01 -5.79
C LYS A 41 8.78 24.88 -7.00
N ARG A 42 10.07 24.61 -6.79
CA ARG A 42 11.01 24.35 -7.88
C ARG A 42 10.69 23.03 -8.57
N ILE A 43 10.46 21.98 -7.78
CA ILE A 43 10.06 20.65 -8.27
C ILE A 43 8.78 20.78 -9.06
N PHE A 44 7.74 21.39 -8.49
CA PHE A 44 6.47 21.65 -9.15
C PHE A 44 6.65 22.35 -10.50
N THR A 45 7.44 23.42 -10.54
CA THR A 45 7.65 24.18 -11.77
C THR A 45 8.44 23.39 -12.81
N ARG A 46 9.41 22.59 -12.38
CA ARG A 46 10.22 21.74 -13.26
C ARG A 46 9.39 20.60 -13.84
N GLU A 47 8.77 19.82 -12.98
CA GLU A 47 8.00 18.64 -13.38
C GLU A 47 6.76 19.00 -14.21
N ALA A 48 6.07 20.09 -13.86
CA ALA A 48 4.99 20.59 -14.68
C ALA A 48 5.43 20.98 -16.10
N ARG A 49 6.65 21.53 -16.25
CA ARG A 49 7.21 21.84 -17.59
C ARG A 49 7.65 20.60 -18.34
N GLU A 50 8.21 19.61 -17.65
CA GLU A 50 8.68 18.37 -18.24
C GLU A 50 7.50 17.50 -18.69
N GLN A 51 6.49 17.37 -17.86
CA GLN A 51 5.32 16.52 -18.15
C GLN A 51 4.34 17.15 -19.15
N PHE A 52 4.03 18.43 -19.01
CA PHE A 52 2.98 19.08 -19.80
C PHE A 52 3.54 19.95 -20.93
N GLY A 53 4.85 20.11 -21.01
CA GLY A 53 5.49 20.99 -21.98
C GLY A 53 5.45 22.48 -21.60
N LYS A 54 6.22 23.28 -22.35
CA LYS A 54 6.32 24.70 -22.11
C LYS A 54 5.02 25.40 -22.54
N GLY A 55 4.30 25.97 -21.57
CA GLY A 55 3.03 26.66 -21.83
C GLY A 55 1.78 25.81 -21.78
N ALA A 56 1.88 24.52 -21.39
CA ALA A 56 0.72 23.67 -21.16
C ALA A 56 -0.14 24.23 -20.00
N PRO A 57 -1.48 24.07 -20.08
CA PRO A 57 -2.36 24.45 -18.98
C PRO A 57 -2.14 23.49 -17.81
N HIS A 58 -1.55 23.99 -16.76
CA HIS A 58 -1.38 23.30 -15.49
C HIS A 58 -1.73 24.23 -14.35
N GLY A 59 -2.10 23.67 -13.20
CA GLY A 59 -2.46 24.46 -12.05
C GLY A 59 -1.30 25.33 -11.55
N SER A 60 -1.63 26.40 -10.86
CA SER A 60 -0.62 27.27 -10.28
C SER A 60 -0.17 26.71 -8.91
N PHE A 61 1.04 27.08 -8.49
CA PHE A 61 1.49 26.77 -7.14
C PHE A 61 0.61 27.41 -6.05
N ALA A 62 -0.08 28.51 -6.37
CA ALA A 62 -1.07 29.12 -5.48
C ALA A 62 -2.32 28.24 -5.34
N ASP A 63 -2.81 27.67 -6.44
CA ASP A 63 -3.93 26.72 -6.43
C ASP A 63 -3.57 25.43 -5.68
N TYR A 64 -2.38 24.86 -5.91
CA TYR A 64 -1.89 23.73 -5.12
C TYR A 64 -1.87 24.01 -3.60
N LYS A 65 -1.36 25.19 -3.20
CA LYS A 65 -1.36 25.56 -1.77
C LYS A 65 -2.77 25.73 -1.21
N ASP A 66 -3.71 26.16 -2.00
CA ASP A 66 -5.10 26.27 -1.58
C ASP A 66 -5.75 24.88 -1.47
N ALA A 67 -5.54 24.01 -2.44
CA ALA A 67 -5.97 22.62 -2.41
C ALA A 67 -5.38 21.85 -1.21
N LEU A 68 -4.08 22.01 -0.93
CA LEU A 68 -3.43 21.44 0.25
C LEU A 68 -4.08 21.91 1.57
N ARG A 69 -4.48 23.19 1.66
CA ARG A 69 -5.12 23.70 2.87
C ARG A 69 -6.56 23.21 3.05
N ARG A 70 -7.33 23.17 1.97
CA ARG A 70 -8.78 22.83 2.01
C ARG A 70 -9.02 21.33 1.97
N HIS A 71 -8.32 20.62 1.09
CA HIS A 71 -8.54 19.21 0.80
C HIS A 71 -7.40 18.30 1.25
N ARG A 72 -6.30 18.88 1.80
CA ARG A 72 -5.13 18.13 2.31
C ARG A 72 -4.46 17.22 1.30
N VAL A 73 -4.59 17.54 0.04
CA VAL A 73 -3.97 16.78 -1.06
C VAL A 73 -2.46 16.96 -1.07
N THR A 74 -1.75 15.86 -1.29
CA THR A 74 -0.30 15.87 -1.49
C THR A 74 0.05 16.41 -2.87
N TYR A 75 1.35 16.68 -3.11
CA TYR A 75 1.82 17.08 -4.44
C TYR A 75 1.52 16.03 -5.52
N GLN A 76 1.74 14.74 -5.20
CA GLN A 76 1.43 13.64 -6.12
C GLN A 76 -0.06 13.55 -6.45
N GLU A 77 -0.93 13.67 -5.45
CA GLU A 77 -2.38 13.67 -5.67
C GLU A 77 -2.80 14.84 -6.55
N TYR A 78 -2.24 16.03 -6.31
CA TYR A 78 -2.54 17.23 -7.08
C TYR A 78 -2.10 17.13 -8.53
N MET A 79 -0.86 16.66 -8.77
CA MET A 79 -0.26 16.65 -10.10
C MET A 79 -0.67 15.43 -10.93
N TYR A 80 -0.58 14.25 -10.35
CA TYR A 80 -0.66 12.98 -11.09
C TYR A 80 -1.90 12.18 -10.73
N GLY A 81 -2.13 11.97 -9.43
CA GLY A 81 -3.18 11.09 -8.95
C GLY A 81 -4.56 11.56 -9.40
N TYR A 82 -4.94 12.76 -9.04
CA TYR A 82 -6.28 13.29 -9.34
C TYR A 82 -6.29 14.32 -10.45
N GLU A 83 -5.15 14.79 -10.90
CA GLU A 83 -5.03 15.95 -11.79
C GLU A 83 -5.89 17.13 -11.28
N TYR A 84 -5.74 17.41 -9.99
CA TYR A 84 -6.60 18.28 -9.18
C TYR A 84 -6.76 19.68 -9.77
N TRP A 85 -5.75 20.12 -10.50
CA TRP A 85 -5.72 21.38 -11.22
C TRP A 85 -6.72 21.47 -12.40
N LYS A 86 -7.25 20.33 -12.88
CA LYS A 86 -8.30 20.27 -13.91
C LYS A 86 -9.72 20.31 -13.32
N LEU A 87 -9.85 20.05 -11.99
CA LEU A 87 -11.13 19.85 -11.35
C LEU A 87 -11.75 21.16 -10.89
N ASP A 88 -13.06 21.29 -11.03
CA ASP A 88 -13.83 22.31 -10.35
C ASP A 88 -13.98 21.98 -8.85
N GLU A 89 -14.55 22.91 -8.07
CA GLU A 89 -14.64 22.79 -6.64
C GLU A 89 -15.51 21.58 -6.21
N ALA A 90 -16.60 21.32 -6.90
CA ALA A 90 -17.51 20.21 -6.59
C ALA A 90 -16.82 18.86 -6.85
N ALA A 91 -16.08 18.75 -7.95
CA ALA A 91 -15.29 17.56 -8.23
C ALA A 91 -14.15 17.37 -7.19
N ARG A 92 -13.47 18.47 -6.79
CA ARG A 92 -12.43 18.44 -5.73
C ARG A 92 -12.98 17.91 -4.41
N ASP A 93 -14.20 18.33 -4.03
CA ASP A 93 -14.86 17.87 -2.79
C ASP A 93 -15.24 16.38 -2.81
N ALA A 94 -15.36 15.77 -3.99
CA ALA A 94 -15.68 14.36 -4.13
C ALA A 94 -14.49 13.43 -3.84
N PHE A 95 -13.25 13.93 -3.96
CA PHE A 95 -12.04 13.14 -3.68
C PHE A 95 -11.74 13.11 -2.18
N ILE A 96 -11.26 11.97 -1.70
CA ILE A 96 -10.70 11.84 -0.36
C ILE A 96 -9.19 11.70 -0.44
N SER A 97 -8.47 12.60 0.22
CA SER A 97 -7.00 12.57 0.21
C SER A 97 -6.44 11.51 1.16
N ARG A 98 -5.20 11.09 0.91
CA ARG A 98 -4.44 10.21 1.82
C ARG A 98 -4.41 10.77 3.24
N SER A 99 -4.21 12.08 3.39
CA SER A 99 -4.20 12.74 4.69
C SER A 99 -5.55 12.68 5.40
N GLU A 100 -6.67 12.79 4.68
CA GLU A 100 -8.01 12.62 5.24
C GLU A 100 -8.24 11.16 5.67
N MET A 101 -7.85 10.18 4.85
CA MET A 101 -7.93 8.77 5.21
C MET A 101 -7.10 8.43 6.45
N GLN A 102 -5.90 8.98 6.58
CA GLN A 102 -5.09 8.79 7.78
C GLN A 102 -5.78 9.32 9.05
N CYS A 103 -6.56 10.41 8.97
CA CYS A 103 -7.36 10.88 10.10
C CYS A 103 -8.43 9.85 10.52
N ILE A 104 -9.06 9.19 9.55
CA ILE A 104 -10.04 8.13 9.79
C ILE A 104 -9.36 6.92 10.44
N TYR A 105 -8.30 6.38 9.83
CA TYR A 105 -7.60 5.18 10.31
C TYR A 105 -7.08 5.32 11.73
N ARG A 106 -6.53 6.47 12.10
CA ARG A 106 -6.06 6.72 13.46
C ARG A 106 -7.14 6.54 14.53
N LYS A 107 -8.39 6.78 14.18
CA LYS A 107 -9.51 6.73 15.13
C LYS A 107 -10.20 5.39 15.18
N ILE A 108 -10.19 4.64 14.08
CA ILE A 108 -10.94 3.39 14.00
C ILE A 108 -10.06 2.13 14.00
N VAL A 109 -8.77 2.25 13.67
CA VAL A 109 -7.84 1.10 13.71
C VAL A 109 -7.36 0.90 15.14
N THR A 110 -7.66 -0.26 15.71
CA THR A 110 -7.24 -0.62 17.07
C THR A 110 -5.73 -0.87 17.15
N ARG A 111 -5.20 -0.87 18.38
CA ARG A 111 -3.79 -1.16 18.61
C ARG A 111 -3.42 -2.59 18.20
N GLU A 112 -4.29 -3.55 18.50
CA GLU A 112 -4.08 -4.96 18.16
C GLU A 112 -3.96 -5.14 16.64
N VAL A 113 -4.95 -4.62 15.88
CA VAL A 113 -4.93 -4.66 14.41
C VAL A 113 -3.63 -4.05 13.87
N ARG A 114 -3.25 -2.88 14.37
CA ARG A 114 -2.02 -2.21 13.93
C ARG A 114 -0.76 -3.03 14.22
N GLN A 115 -0.66 -3.65 15.39
CA GLN A 115 0.48 -4.47 15.76
C GLN A 115 0.58 -5.73 14.90
N THR A 116 -0.55 -6.44 14.67
CA THR A 116 -0.59 -7.63 13.83
C THR A 116 -0.15 -7.32 12.40
N PHE A 117 -0.69 -6.28 11.80
CA PHE A 117 -0.40 -5.95 10.40
C PHE A 117 1.00 -5.32 10.17
N ARG A 118 1.60 -4.75 11.20
CA ARG A 118 2.97 -4.22 11.11
C ARG A 118 4.06 -5.26 11.32
N ASN A 119 3.74 -6.37 11.95
CA ASN A 119 4.66 -7.46 12.17
C ASN A 119 4.35 -8.59 11.20
N LYS A 120 5.25 -8.83 10.23
CA LYS A 120 5.04 -9.82 9.16
C LYS A 120 4.82 -11.22 9.70
N THR A 121 5.57 -11.66 10.71
CA THR A 121 5.38 -13.01 11.29
C THR A 121 4.06 -13.11 12.04
N ALA A 122 3.69 -12.11 12.85
CA ALA A 122 2.39 -12.08 13.52
C ALA A 122 1.21 -12.09 12.52
N PHE A 123 1.39 -11.43 11.36
CA PHE A 123 0.42 -11.48 10.26
C PHE A 123 0.32 -12.89 9.67
N LEU A 124 1.44 -13.51 9.32
CA LEU A 124 1.47 -14.87 8.75
C LEU A 124 0.86 -15.89 9.69
N GLU A 125 1.19 -15.82 10.99
CA GLU A 125 0.61 -16.69 12.02
C GLU A 125 -0.90 -16.48 12.19
N ARG A 126 -1.36 -15.21 12.24
CA ARG A 126 -2.76 -14.87 12.44
C ARG A 126 -3.63 -15.30 11.25
N PHE A 127 -3.10 -15.19 10.04
CA PHE A 127 -3.80 -15.51 8.79
C PHE A 127 -3.34 -16.83 8.17
N ALA A 128 -2.71 -17.71 8.93
CA ALA A 128 -2.17 -19.00 8.48
C ALA A 128 -3.10 -19.84 7.58
N PRO A 129 -4.45 -19.88 7.80
CA PRO A 129 -5.34 -20.62 6.90
C PRO A 129 -5.39 -20.11 5.45
N PHE A 130 -4.89 -18.93 5.18
CA PHE A 130 -4.88 -18.28 3.85
C PHE A 130 -3.48 -18.12 3.28
N VAL A 131 -2.45 -18.51 4.04
CA VAL A 131 -1.04 -18.50 3.64
C VAL A 131 -0.64 -19.94 3.31
N HIS A 132 -0.40 -20.22 2.05
CA HIS A 132 -0.09 -21.57 1.57
C HIS A 132 1.39 -21.79 1.29
N ARG A 133 2.15 -20.68 1.12
CA ARG A 133 3.61 -20.74 0.96
C ARG A 133 4.30 -21.07 2.27
N GLU A 134 5.41 -21.78 2.16
CA GLU A 134 6.29 -21.99 3.31
C GLU A 134 7.06 -20.71 3.66
N TRP A 135 7.28 -20.53 4.97
CA TRP A 135 8.07 -19.40 5.45
C TRP A 135 8.81 -19.76 6.75
N ARG A 136 9.88 -19.04 7.02
CA ARG A 136 10.64 -19.15 8.27
C ARG A 136 11.46 -17.90 8.55
N MET A 137 11.85 -17.72 9.83
CA MET A 137 12.81 -16.70 10.20
C MET A 137 14.23 -17.24 10.05
N ALA A 138 15.13 -16.45 9.46
CA ALA A 138 16.52 -16.85 9.26
C ALA A 138 17.29 -17.03 10.58
N ASP A 139 16.95 -16.29 11.62
CA ASP A 139 17.51 -16.41 12.97
C ASP A 139 16.84 -17.51 13.83
N GLY A 140 15.76 -18.11 13.33
CA GLY A 140 15.03 -19.20 13.97
C GLY A 140 15.40 -20.59 13.44
N CYS A 141 16.37 -20.72 12.51
CA CYS A 141 16.79 -21.99 11.92
C CYS A 141 18.30 -22.18 11.95
N SER A 142 18.76 -23.44 11.91
CA SER A 142 20.16 -23.78 11.71
C SER A 142 20.61 -23.49 10.28
N MET A 143 21.93 -23.52 10.04
CA MET A 143 22.49 -23.40 8.70
C MET A 143 22.00 -24.51 7.75
N GLU A 144 21.89 -25.75 8.27
CA GLU A 144 21.40 -26.89 7.50
C GLU A 144 19.94 -26.70 7.10
N GLU A 145 19.09 -26.24 8.04
CA GLU A 145 17.66 -25.97 7.78
C GLU A 145 17.48 -24.81 6.80
N PHE A 146 18.29 -23.73 6.93
CA PHE A 146 18.32 -22.63 5.99
C PHE A 146 18.65 -23.11 4.57
N ARG A 147 19.72 -23.89 4.46
CA ARG A 147 20.15 -24.43 3.17
C ARG A 147 19.11 -25.36 2.55
N ALA A 148 18.56 -26.29 3.32
CA ALA A 148 17.53 -27.20 2.87
C ALA A 148 16.27 -26.43 2.36
N PHE A 149 15.91 -25.34 3.03
CA PHE A 149 14.78 -24.49 2.60
C PHE A 149 15.05 -23.79 1.27
N VAL A 150 16.25 -23.22 1.10
CA VAL A 150 16.64 -22.54 -0.15
C VAL A 150 16.86 -23.54 -1.30
N GLU A 151 17.32 -24.77 -1.01
CA GLU A 151 17.46 -25.83 -2.02
C GLU A 151 16.09 -26.38 -2.47
N ALA A 152 15.07 -26.35 -1.59
CA ALA A 152 13.71 -26.79 -1.91
C ALA A 152 12.90 -25.73 -2.67
N HIS A 153 13.18 -24.44 -2.46
CA HIS A 153 12.39 -23.32 -2.96
C HIS A 153 13.26 -22.20 -3.51
N ASP A 154 12.80 -21.52 -4.54
CA ASP A 154 13.21 -20.13 -4.73
C ASP A 154 12.67 -19.30 -3.55
N VAL A 155 13.46 -18.44 -2.94
CA VAL A 155 13.13 -17.76 -1.71
C VAL A 155 13.16 -16.25 -1.88
N ILE A 156 12.17 -15.56 -1.32
CA ILE A 156 12.20 -14.11 -1.11
C ILE A 156 12.62 -13.83 0.34
N ALA A 157 13.73 -13.12 0.50
CA ALA A 157 14.20 -12.65 1.80
C ALA A 157 13.73 -11.20 2.03
N LYS A 158 13.03 -10.97 3.17
CA LYS A 158 12.39 -9.66 3.50
C LYS A 158 12.80 -9.19 4.89
N PRO A 159 13.13 -7.91 5.10
CA PRO A 159 13.20 -7.32 6.44
C PRO A 159 11.83 -7.38 7.14
N LEU A 160 11.82 -7.60 8.45
CA LEU A 160 10.57 -7.53 9.24
C LEU A 160 9.99 -6.10 9.25
N ASP A 161 10.88 -5.12 9.38
CA ASP A 161 10.57 -3.70 9.39
C ASP A 161 10.92 -3.10 8.02
N GLY A 162 9.98 -3.04 7.12
CA GLY A 162 10.18 -2.47 5.79
C GLY A 162 8.86 -2.26 5.07
N THR A 163 8.80 -1.18 4.30
CA THR A 163 7.66 -0.86 3.45
C THR A 163 8.14 -0.72 2.00
N CYS A 164 7.24 -0.82 1.05
CA CYS A 164 7.51 -0.54 -0.37
C CYS A 164 8.60 -1.41 -1.03
N GLY A 165 8.89 -2.61 -0.50
CA GLY A 165 9.86 -3.53 -1.09
C GLY A 165 11.33 -3.24 -0.77
N GLU A 166 11.62 -2.28 0.12
CA GLU A 166 12.99 -1.92 0.49
C GLU A 166 13.70 -3.11 1.18
N GLY A 167 14.90 -3.44 0.69
CA GLY A 167 15.72 -4.51 1.24
C GLY A 167 15.27 -5.93 0.92
N ILE A 168 14.26 -6.12 0.07
CA ILE A 168 13.81 -7.42 -0.44
C ILE A 168 14.81 -7.91 -1.51
N PHE A 169 15.14 -9.18 -1.48
CA PHE A 169 15.91 -9.82 -2.54
C PHE A 169 15.53 -11.29 -2.71
N LYS A 170 15.70 -11.80 -3.92
CA LYS A 170 15.47 -13.20 -4.25
C LYS A 170 16.73 -14.02 -4.00
N ILE A 171 16.57 -15.25 -3.55
CA ILE A 171 17.63 -16.25 -3.39
C ILE A 171 17.25 -17.47 -4.21
N CYS A 172 18.11 -17.83 -5.18
CA CYS A 172 18.01 -19.05 -5.96
C CYS A 172 19.19 -19.94 -5.58
N ALA A 173 18.96 -21.19 -5.21
CA ALA A 173 20.03 -22.12 -4.76
C ALA A 173 21.18 -22.24 -5.76
N SER A 174 20.89 -22.23 -7.07
CA SER A 174 21.87 -22.32 -8.14
C SER A 174 22.80 -21.10 -8.26
N GLU A 175 22.44 -19.97 -7.64
CA GLU A 175 23.20 -18.72 -7.68
C GLU A 175 24.04 -18.51 -6.42
N VAL A 176 23.85 -19.35 -5.38
CA VAL A 176 24.56 -19.23 -4.10
C VAL A 176 25.98 -19.76 -4.20
N GLN A 177 26.94 -18.85 -4.11
CA GLN A 177 28.37 -19.20 -4.13
C GLN A 177 28.92 -19.44 -2.73
N ASP A 178 28.44 -18.73 -1.72
CA ASP A 178 28.87 -18.80 -0.33
C ASP A 178 27.65 -18.87 0.61
N TRP A 179 27.35 -20.08 1.02
CA TRP A 179 26.20 -20.37 1.88
C TRP A 179 26.37 -19.82 3.30
N GLU A 180 27.59 -19.84 3.84
CA GLU A 180 27.86 -19.35 5.20
C GLU A 180 27.66 -17.83 5.29
N SER A 181 28.23 -17.09 4.35
CA SER A 181 28.04 -15.64 4.27
C SER A 181 26.58 -15.25 4.01
N LEU A 182 25.88 -15.97 3.16
CA LEU A 182 24.45 -15.71 2.87
C LEU A 182 23.61 -15.94 4.11
N TYR A 183 23.79 -17.08 4.80
CA TYR A 183 23.06 -17.39 6.01
C TYR A 183 23.35 -16.37 7.12
N ALA A 184 24.63 -16.05 7.36
CA ALA A 184 25.01 -15.03 8.34
C ALA A 184 24.34 -13.69 8.05
N ARG A 185 24.34 -13.24 6.79
CA ARG A 185 23.66 -12.01 6.37
C ARG A 185 22.16 -12.04 6.62
N CYS A 186 21.49 -13.15 6.32
CA CYS A 186 20.05 -13.28 6.55
C CYS A 186 19.70 -13.32 8.03
N ARG A 187 20.45 -14.09 8.83
CA ARG A 187 20.30 -14.24 10.29
C ARG A 187 20.54 -12.92 11.02
N ASP A 188 21.68 -12.25 10.74
CA ASP A 188 22.09 -11.05 11.47
C ASP A 188 21.19 -9.85 11.15
N ARG A 189 20.49 -9.88 10.02
CA ARG A 189 19.47 -8.91 9.63
C ARG A 189 18.05 -9.32 10.02
N HIS A 190 17.86 -10.44 10.70
CA HIS A 190 16.56 -10.98 11.12
C HIS A 190 15.55 -11.07 9.97
N LEU A 191 15.98 -11.63 8.83
CA LEU A 191 15.13 -11.68 7.64
C LEU A 191 14.09 -12.78 7.74
N LEU A 192 12.89 -12.46 7.28
CA LEU A 192 11.84 -13.41 6.94
C LEU A 192 12.16 -14.01 5.57
N LEU A 193 12.15 -15.32 5.49
CA LEU A 193 12.35 -16.12 4.29
C LEU A 193 10.99 -16.70 3.88
N GLU A 194 10.57 -16.45 2.66
CA GLU A 194 9.30 -16.96 2.13
C GLU A 194 9.55 -17.66 0.80
N GLU A 195 8.91 -18.80 0.60
CA GLU A 195 8.82 -19.47 -0.71
C GLU A 195 8.30 -18.50 -1.77
N CYS A 196 8.96 -18.47 -2.94
CA CYS A 196 8.47 -17.78 -4.12
C CYS A 196 7.29 -18.55 -4.71
N VAL A 197 6.10 -18.01 -4.56
CA VAL A 197 4.92 -18.57 -5.20
C VAL A 197 4.82 -18.11 -6.66
N ARG A 198 4.12 -18.89 -7.48
CA ARG A 198 3.79 -18.54 -8.85
C ARG A 198 2.31 -18.31 -9.02
N ALA A 199 1.97 -17.23 -9.69
CA ALA A 199 0.60 -16.95 -10.09
C ALA A 199 0.09 -17.99 -11.09
N CYS A 200 -1.24 -18.11 -11.21
CA CYS A 200 -1.83 -18.84 -12.33
C CYS A 200 -1.44 -18.20 -13.66
N GLU A 201 -1.39 -19.01 -14.71
CA GLU A 201 -0.86 -18.64 -16.03
C GLU A 201 -1.38 -17.29 -16.57
N PRO A 202 -2.69 -16.97 -16.55
CA PRO A 202 -3.16 -15.68 -17.07
C PRO A 202 -2.60 -14.47 -16.33
N ILE A 203 -2.38 -14.57 -15.02
CA ILE A 203 -1.79 -13.50 -14.21
C ILE A 203 -0.28 -13.42 -14.44
N GLU A 204 0.41 -14.57 -14.51
CA GLU A 204 1.85 -14.64 -14.74
C GLU A 204 2.23 -14.04 -16.09
N GLN A 205 1.43 -14.28 -17.14
CA GLN A 205 1.67 -13.76 -18.49
C GLN A 205 1.70 -12.22 -18.58
N LEU A 206 1.02 -11.52 -17.68
CA LEU A 206 1.02 -10.06 -17.67
C LEU A 206 2.43 -9.50 -17.45
N HIS A 207 3.16 -10.02 -16.45
CA HIS A 207 4.56 -9.70 -16.22
C HIS A 207 5.26 -10.86 -15.47
N PRO A 208 5.92 -11.79 -16.19
CA PRO A 208 6.49 -13.00 -15.61
C PRO A 208 7.66 -12.78 -14.63
N ALA A 209 8.30 -11.58 -14.66
CA ALA A 209 9.44 -11.28 -13.81
C ALA A 209 9.05 -10.92 -12.37
N SER A 210 7.79 -10.55 -12.12
CA SER A 210 7.27 -10.22 -10.78
C SER A 210 6.04 -11.05 -10.43
N LEU A 211 5.77 -11.18 -9.13
CA LEU A 211 4.47 -11.66 -8.68
C LEU A 211 3.44 -10.53 -8.85
N ASN A 212 2.57 -10.65 -9.84
CA ASN A 212 1.49 -9.69 -10.02
C ASN A 212 0.40 -9.94 -8.98
N THR A 213 0.06 -8.93 -8.17
CA THR A 213 -0.84 -9.09 -7.05
C THR A 213 -2.17 -8.37 -7.25
N ILE A 214 -3.21 -8.92 -6.64
CA ILE A 214 -4.54 -8.34 -6.62
C ILE A 214 -4.73 -7.68 -5.26
N ARG A 215 -4.77 -6.34 -5.22
CA ARG A 215 -5.12 -5.57 -4.04
C ARG A 215 -6.63 -5.46 -3.94
N VAL A 216 -7.24 -6.03 -2.90
CA VAL A 216 -8.67 -5.88 -2.60
C VAL A 216 -8.83 -5.04 -1.34
N VAL A 217 -9.53 -3.91 -1.45
CA VAL A 217 -9.84 -3.04 -0.32
C VAL A 217 -11.23 -3.38 0.19
N THR A 218 -11.33 -3.70 1.47
CA THR A 218 -12.56 -4.15 2.11
C THR A 218 -12.92 -3.32 3.33
N LEU A 219 -14.24 -3.20 3.58
CA LEU A 219 -14.80 -2.75 4.84
C LEU A 219 -15.55 -3.93 5.48
N SER A 220 -15.35 -4.14 6.79
CA SER A 220 -15.98 -5.25 7.50
C SER A 220 -16.25 -4.93 8.97
N GLN A 221 -17.37 -5.45 9.49
CA GLN A 221 -17.70 -5.44 10.93
C GLN A 221 -18.67 -6.56 11.25
N GLY A 222 -18.26 -7.52 12.07
CA GLY A 222 -19.04 -8.72 12.32
C GLY A 222 -19.29 -9.50 11.03
N ASP A 223 -20.56 -9.77 10.71
CA ASP A 223 -20.94 -10.45 9.47
C ASP A 223 -21.10 -9.51 8.26
N LYS A 224 -21.08 -8.22 8.49
CA LYS A 224 -21.15 -7.23 7.42
C LYS A 224 -19.79 -7.13 6.72
N PHE A 225 -19.83 -7.16 5.39
CA PHE A 225 -18.63 -7.11 4.56
C PHE A 225 -18.95 -6.51 3.20
N THR A 226 -18.06 -5.66 2.69
CA THR A 226 -18.14 -5.17 1.31
C THR A 226 -16.75 -5.02 0.71
N VAL A 227 -16.63 -5.28 -0.59
CA VAL A 227 -15.46 -4.89 -1.39
C VAL A 227 -15.64 -3.44 -1.77
N PHE A 228 -14.81 -2.58 -1.22
CA PHE A 228 -14.84 -1.16 -1.52
C PHE A 228 -14.22 -0.84 -2.87
N GLY A 229 -13.19 -1.56 -3.23
CA GLY A 229 -12.52 -1.46 -4.52
C GLY A 229 -11.42 -2.50 -4.66
N ALA A 230 -10.96 -2.71 -5.87
CA ALA A 230 -9.87 -3.62 -6.14
C ALA A 230 -9.01 -3.13 -7.31
N LEU A 231 -7.77 -3.57 -7.33
CA LEU A 231 -6.83 -3.28 -8.42
C LEU A 231 -5.87 -4.44 -8.65
N LEU A 232 -5.47 -4.63 -9.90
CA LEU A 232 -4.38 -5.49 -10.29
C LEU A 232 -3.10 -4.66 -10.31
N ARG A 233 -2.06 -5.14 -9.64
CA ARG A 233 -0.72 -4.55 -9.62
C ARG A 233 0.20 -5.42 -10.43
N MET A 234 0.96 -4.82 -11.33
CA MET A 234 1.87 -5.50 -12.25
C MET A 234 3.23 -4.82 -12.21
N GLY A 235 4.30 -5.60 -12.22
CA GLY A 235 5.63 -5.05 -12.43
C GLY A 235 5.77 -4.46 -13.82
N ALA A 236 6.82 -3.68 -14.06
CA ALA A 236 7.21 -3.20 -15.38
C ALA A 236 8.71 -2.86 -15.40
N GLY A 237 9.28 -2.71 -16.59
CA GLY A 237 10.68 -2.32 -16.76
C GLY A 237 11.68 -3.34 -16.23
N GLY A 238 11.34 -4.64 -16.24
CA GLY A 238 12.18 -5.72 -15.72
C GLY A 238 12.27 -5.79 -14.19
N SER A 239 11.39 -5.06 -13.47
CA SER A 239 11.30 -5.10 -12.01
C SER A 239 10.83 -6.48 -11.54
N VAL A 240 11.42 -6.99 -10.47
CA VAL A 240 10.96 -8.21 -9.77
C VAL A 240 9.85 -7.92 -8.75
N ILE A 241 9.43 -6.66 -8.62
CA ILE A 241 8.43 -6.18 -7.67
C ILE A 241 7.31 -5.49 -8.45
N ASP A 242 6.06 -5.73 -8.08
CA ASP A 242 4.85 -5.14 -8.67
C ASP A 242 4.48 -3.76 -8.10
N ASN A 243 5.38 -3.13 -7.35
CA ASN A 243 5.12 -1.87 -6.69
C ASN A 243 5.22 -0.70 -7.69
N THR A 244 4.22 0.18 -7.67
CA THR A 244 4.16 1.40 -8.48
C THR A 244 5.35 2.33 -8.26
N HIS A 245 5.88 2.40 -7.03
CA HIS A 245 7.09 3.18 -6.73
C HIS A 245 8.37 2.58 -7.34
N ALA A 246 8.33 1.31 -7.73
CA ALA A 246 9.41 0.62 -8.44
C ALA A 246 9.22 0.63 -9.98
N GLY A 247 8.29 1.45 -10.48
CA GLY A 247 7.99 1.56 -11.90
C GLY A 247 6.84 0.65 -12.38
N GLY A 248 6.17 -0.08 -11.48
CA GLY A 248 5.03 -0.92 -11.81
C GLY A 248 3.81 -0.13 -12.26
N VAL A 249 2.88 -0.82 -12.92
CA VAL A 249 1.58 -0.30 -13.36
C VAL A 249 0.44 -0.97 -12.61
N PHE A 250 -0.69 -0.30 -12.50
CA PHE A 250 -1.86 -0.86 -11.83
C PHE A 250 -3.15 -0.48 -12.55
N ALA A 251 -4.13 -1.38 -12.53
CA ALA A 251 -5.42 -1.21 -13.17
C ALA A 251 -6.55 -1.48 -12.16
N PRO A 252 -7.60 -0.64 -12.13
CA PRO A 252 -8.77 -0.90 -11.31
C PRO A 252 -9.53 -2.12 -11.84
N ILE A 253 -9.99 -2.94 -10.91
CA ILE A 253 -10.83 -4.09 -11.17
C ILE A 253 -12.26 -3.70 -10.81
N ASN A 254 -13.22 -3.96 -11.69
CA ASN A 254 -14.64 -3.86 -11.37
C ASN A 254 -14.98 -4.90 -10.28
N PRO A 255 -15.36 -4.49 -9.07
CA PRO A 255 -15.56 -5.40 -7.96
C PRO A 255 -16.74 -6.37 -8.12
N GLU A 256 -17.68 -6.08 -9.02
CA GLU A 256 -18.84 -6.93 -9.29
C GLU A 256 -18.51 -8.05 -10.27
N THR A 257 -17.67 -7.76 -11.27
CA THR A 257 -17.40 -8.69 -12.38
C THR A 257 -16.01 -9.31 -12.36
N GLY A 258 -15.05 -8.70 -11.65
CA GLY A 258 -13.63 -9.06 -11.73
C GLY A 258 -12.94 -8.65 -13.02
N CYS A 259 -13.60 -7.83 -13.85
CA CYS A 259 -13.06 -7.37 -15.14
C CYS A 259 -12.32 -6.03 -14.98
N ILE A 260 -11.32 -5.80 -15.82
CA ILE A 260 -10.61 -4.53 -15.95
C ILE A 260 -11.19 -3.79 -17.15
N ASP A 261 -11.95 -2.73 -16.88
CA ASP A 261 -12.68 -1.97 -17.91
C ASP A 261 -11.95 -0.70 -18.35
N THR A 262 -10.83 -0.36 -17.70
CA THR A 262 -10.08 0.88 -17.93
C THR A 262 -8.59 0.60 -18.08
N PRO A 263 -7.84 1.47 -18.78
CA PRO A 263 -6.38 1.34 -18.87
C PRO A 263 -5.72 1.33 -17.49
N ALA A 264 -4.60 0.60 -17.38
CA ALA A 264 -3.69 0.73 -16.25
C ALA A 264 -3.00 2.10 -16.26
N ILE A 265 -2.52 2.53 -15.11
CA ILE A 265 -1.66 3.71 -14.98
C ILE A 265 -0.39 3.41 -14.21
N ASP A 266 0.65 4.22 -14.44
CA ASP A 266 1.86 4.28 -13.62
C ASP A 266 1.81 5.42 -12.59
N ALA A 267 2.90 5.63 -11.87
CA ALA A 267 3.04 6.70 -10.87
C ALA A 267 2.95 8.13 -11.47
N HIS A 268 3.15 8.27 -12.77
CA HIS A 268 3.12 9.54 -13.51
C HIS A 268 1.84 9.72 -14.32
N ASN A 269 0.88 8.81 -14.14
CA ASN A 269 -0.40 8.83 -14.83
C ASN A 269 -0.31 8.61 -16.35
N HIS A 270 0.70 7.88 -16.83
CA HIS A 270 0.67 7.36 -18.19
C HIS A 270 -0.34 6.21 -18.25
N HIS A 271 -1.05 6.10 -19.36
CA HIS A 271 -2.14 5.13 -19.55
C HIS A 271 -1.71 3.97 -20.44
N TYR A 272 -2.05 2.74 -20.03
CA TYR A 272 -1.67 1.50 -20.69
C TYR A 272 -2.90 0.60 -20.91
N GLU A 273 -3.36 0.47 -22.16
CA GLU A 273 -4.39 -0.52 -22.52
C GLU A 273 -3.82 -1.94 -22.57
N ARG A 274 -2.51 -2.03 -22.81
CA ARG A 274 -1.71 -3.25 -22.87
C ARG A 274 -0.50 -3.09 -21.97
N HIS A 275 0.00 -4.21 -21.46
CA HIS A 275 1.19 -4.17 -20.57
C HIS A 275 2.42 -3.66 -21.34
N PRO A 276 3.19 -2.69 -20.79
CA PRO A 276 4.27 -2.02 -21.54
C PRO A 276 5.40 -2.94 -21.98
N ASP A 277 5.69 -4.02 -21.24
CA ASP A 277 6.81 -4.92 -21.56
C ASP A 277 6.35 -6.15 -22.35
N THR A 278 5.18 -6.69 -22.06
CA THR A 278 4.72 -7.97 -22.63
C THR A 278 3.68 -7.82 -23.73
N ASP A 279 3.12 -6.64 -23.91
CA ASP A 279 2.03 -6.36 -24.84
C ASP A 279 0.75 -7.20 -24.59
N VAL A 280 0.61 -7.80 -23.43
CA VAL A 280 -0.62 -8.52 -23.03
C VAL A 280 -1.73 -7.51 -22.79
N PRO A 281 -2.97 -7.73 -23.31
CA PRO A 281 -4.10 -6.85 -23.06
C PRO A 281 -4.42 -6.73 -21.58
N ILE A 282 -4.56 -5.48 -21.08
CA ILE A 282 -5.00 -5.17 -19.72
C ILE A 282 -6.50 -4.87 -19.72
N VAL A 283 -6.94 -4.01 -20.65
CA VAL A 283 -8.37 -3.71 -20.81
C VAL A 283 -9.09 -4.94 -21.36
N GLY A 284 -10.17 -5.32 -20.70
CA GLY A 284 -10.92 -6.55 -20.98
C GLY A 284 -10.38 -7.79 -20.24
N PHE A 285 -9.26 -7.65 -19.50
CA PHE A 285 -8.74 -8.77 -18.72
C PHE A 285 -9.68 -9.09 -17.56
N THR A 286 -10.04 -10.37 -17.42
CA THR A 286 -10.88 -10.85 -16.31
C THR A 286 -9.98 -11.59 -15.32
N ILE A 287 -10.05 -11.19 -14.06
CA ILE A 287 -9.27 -11.79 -12.97
C ILE A 287 -9.72 -13.25 -12.76
N PRO A 288 -8.82 -14.22 -12.93
CA PRO A 288 -9.15 -15.61 -12.62
C PRO A 288 -9.55 -15.80 -11.16
N TYR A 289 -10.53 -16.66 -10.91
CA TYR A 289 -10.99 -17.00 -9.55
C TYR A 289 -11.49 -15.82 -8.73
N TRP A 290 -12.05 -14.78 -9.36
CA TRP A 290 -12.47 -13.54 -8.69
C TRP A 290 -13.39 -13.77 -7.49
N GLU A 291 -14.41 -14.61 -7.64
CA GLU A 291 -15.35 -14.94 -6.55
C GLU A 291 -14.63 -15.59 -5.35
N GLN A 292 -13.66 -16.46 -5.62
CA GLN A 292 -12.84 -17.11 -4.58
C GLN A 292 -11.91 -16.10 -3.88
N ILE A 293 -11.38 -15.14 -4.60
CA ILE A 293 -10.58 -14.04 -4.04
C ILE A 293 -11.44 -13.23 -3.07
N VAL A 294 -12.65 -12.83 -3.48
CA VAL A 294 -13.58 -12.06 -2.63
C VAL A 294 -13.99 -12.87 -1.39
N GLU A 295 -14.25 -14.17 -1.54
CA GLU A 295 -14.61 -15.04 -0.42
C GLU A 295 -13.43 -15.26 0.54
N THR A 296 -12.20 -15.32 0.02
CA THR A 296 -10.98 -15.36 0.83
C THR A 296 -10.84 -14.09 1.66
N CYS A 297 -11.04 -12.91 1.07
CA CYS A 297 -11.05 -11.64 1.80
C CYS A 297 -12.14 -11.61 2.88
N ARG A 298 -13.34 -12.11 2.59
CA ARG A 298 -14.45 -12.20 3.55
C ARG A 298 -14.10 -13.09 4.75
N LYS A 299 -13.52 -14.25 4.50
CA LYS A 299 -13.06 -15.16 5.56
C LYS A 299 -11.92 -14.57 6.37
N ALA A 300 -10.92 -13.97 5.69
CA ALA A 300 -9.79 -13.33 6.35
C ALA A 300 -10.23 -12.14 7.24
N ALA A 301 -11.17 -11.33 6.79
CA ALA A 301 -11.70 -10.22 7.60
C ALA A 301 -12.33 -10.67 8.92
N ARG A 302 -12.93 -11.89 8.96
CA ARG A 302 -13.53 -12.47 10.17
C ARG A 302 -12.52 -12.95 11.21
N VAL A 303 -11.26 -13.16 10.81
CA VAL A 303 -10.18 -13.57 11.74
C VAL A 303 -9.90 -12.50 12.80
N MET A 304 -10.12 -11.22 12.45
CA MET A 304 -9.98 -10.10 13.36
C MET A 304 -11.25 -9.21 13.30
N PRO A 305 -12.24 -9.42 14.17
CA PRO A 305 -13.52 -8.69 14.14
C PRO A 305 -13.40 -7.17 14.24
N ASP A 306 -12.30 -6.67 14.81
CA ASP A 306 -12.00 -5.23 14.91
C ASP A 306 -11.32 -4.65 13.66
N LEU A 307 -11.03 -5.48 12.66
CA LEU A 307 -10.46 -5.07 11.39
C LEU A 307 -11.52 -4.43 10.51
N ARG A 308 -11.64 -3.11 10.61
CA ARG A 308 -12.67 -2.36 9.89
C ARG A 308 -12.32 -2.05 8.45
N PHE A 309 -11.06 -1.76 8.19
CA PHE A 309 -10.50 -1.56 6.86
C PHE A 309 -9.35 -2.53 6.64
N ALA A 310 -9.33 -3.15 5.49
CA ALA A 310 -8.18 -3.94 5.06
C ALA A 310 -7.92 -3.78 3.56
N GLY A 311 -6.65 -3.69 3.20
CA GLY A 311 -6.16 -3.93 1.85
C GLY A 311 -5.45 -5.27 1.85
N TRP A 312 -5.98 -6.22 1.11
CA TRP A 312 -5.46 -7.57 0.98
C TRP A 312 -4.69 -7.68 -0.32
N ASP A 313 -3.46 -8.14 -0.28
CA ASP A 313 -2.69 -8.51 -1.45
C ASP A 313 -2.78 -10.01 -1.64
N LEU A 314 -3.42 -10.42 -2.71
CA LEU A 314 -3.69 -11.82 -3.01
C LEU A 314 -3.14 -12.21 -4.38
N CYS A 315 -2.88 -13.50 -4.52
CA CYS A 315 -2.46 -14.09 -5.77
C CYS A 315 -3.17 -15.43 -5.99
N PRO A 316 -3.93 -15.60 -7.08
CA PRO A 316 -4.42 -16.91 -7.46
C PRO A 316 -3.25 -17.75 -7.98
N LEU A 317 -3.02 -18.92 -7.36
CA LEU A 317 -1.94 -19.83 -7.70
C LEU A 317 -2.29 -20.73 -8.87
N ALA A 318 -1.26 -21.39 -9.43
CA ALA A 318 -1.42 -22.32 -10.53
C ALA A 318 -2.33 -23.52 -10.22
N ASP A 319 -2.44 -23.92 -8.96
CA ASP A 319 -3.31 -25.00 -8.48
C ASP A 319 -4.73 -24.53 -8.09
N GLY A 320 -5.07 -23.26 -8.33
CA GLY A 320 -6.37 -22.66 -8.05
C GLY A 320 -6.57 -22.19 -6.60
N ARG A 321 -5.61 -22.39 -5.70
CA ARG A 321 -5.66 -21.80 -4.36
C ARG A 321 -5.44 -20.29 -4.43
N ILE A 322 -6.00 -19.57 -3.49
CA ILE A 322 -5.80 -18.12 -3.34
C ILE A 322 -4.80 -17.87 -2.23
N GLU A 323 -3.62 -17.43 -2.59
CA GLU A 323 -2.55 -17.08 -1.66
C GLU A 323 -2.75 -15.68 -1.11
N LEU A 324 -2.74 -15.53 0.21
CA LEU A 324 -2.69 -14.23 0.88
C LEU A 324 -1.23 -13.83 1.07
N ILE A 325 -0.77 -12.88 0.26
CA ILE A 325 0.62 -12.41 0.27
C ILE A 325 0.87 -11.49 1.45
N GLU A 326 0.01 -10.47 1.60
CA GLU A 326 0.19 -9.41 2.59
C GLU A 326 -1.17 -8.77 2.92
N GLY A 327 -1.24 -8.09 4.06
CA GLY A 327 -2.37 -7.27 4.44
C GLY A 327 -1.96 -5.88 4.88
N ASN A 328 -2.81 -4.89 4.65
CA ASN A 328 -2.64 -3.53 5.09
C ASN A 328 -3.88 -3.04 5.85
N HIS A 329 -3.70 -2.62 7.11
CA HIS A 329 -4.77 -2.12 7.98
C HIS A 329 -5.18 -0.66 7.69
N ALA A 330 -4.42 0.02 6.85
CA ALA A 330 -4.66 1.39 6.43
C ALA A 330 -4.41 1.49 4.91
N PRO A 331 -5.26 0.82 4.09
CA PRO A 331 -5.06 0.74 2.66
C PRO A 331 -5.15 2.12 2.01
N ASP A 332 -4.37 2.30 0.97
CA ASP A 332 -4.34 3.52 0.19
C ASP A 332 -5.54 3.56 -0.77
N PHE A 333 -6.33 4.63 -0.70
CA PHE A 333 -7.47 4.85 -1.58
C PHE A 333 -7.12 5.74 -2.78
N ASP A 334 -6.11 6.59 -2.64
CA ASP A 334 -5.76 7.56 -3.67
C ASP A 334 -5.11 6.90 -4.89
N GLY A 335 -4.06 6.10 -4.68
CA GLY A 335 -3.31 5.50 -5.77
C GLY A 335 -4.11 4.49 -6.60
N GLY A 336 -4.93 3.67 -5.94
CA GLY A 336 -5.53 2.51 -6.59
C GLY A 336 -6.97 2.67 -7.05
N LEU A 337 -7.76 3.55 -6.44
CA LEU A 337 -9.19 3.61 -6.70
C LEU A 337 -9.63 4.91 -7.36
N GLN A 338 -9.07 6.05 -6.96
CA GLN A 338 -9.47 7.36 -7.46
C GLN A 338 -8.65 7.80 -8.67
N ALA A 339 -7.32 7.55 -8.62
CA ALA A 339 -6.41 8.05 -9.63
C ALA A 339 -6.67 7.47 -11.04
N PRO A 340 -6.83 6.16 -11.24
CA PRO A 340 -7.10 5.61 -12.57
C PRO A 340 -8.43 6.05 -13.14
N LEU A 341 -9.46 6.12 -12.30
CA LEU A 341 -10.83 6.43 -12.71
C LEU A 341 -11.10 7.94 -12.78
N LYS A 342 -10.23 8.78 -12.18
CA LYS A 342 -10.45 10.23 -12.01
C LYS A 342 -11.81 10.55 -11.37
N VAL A 343 -12.26 9.68 -10.47
CA VAL A 343 -13.55 9.79 -9.75
C VAL A 343 -13.29 9.77 -8.25
N GLY A 344 -13.81 10.77 -7.56
CA GLY A 344 -13.74 10.83 -6.10
C GLY A 344 -14.64 9.79 -5.45
N VAL A 345 -14.16 9.16 -4.37
CA VAL A 345 -14.88 8.08 -3.67
C VAL A 345 -15.43 8.50 -2.30
N LYS A 346 -15.41 9.79 -1.97
CA LYS A 346 -15.82 10.30 -0.64
C LYS A 346 -17.28 9.95 -0.32
N GLN A 347 -18.18 10.08 -1.29
CA GLN A 347 -19.59 9.71 -1.10
C GLN A 347 -19.78 8.20 -0.95
N LYS A 348 -19.13 7.40 -1.82
CA LYS A 348 -19.12 5.93 -1.71
C LYS A 348 -18.60 5.48 -0.34
N LEU A 349 -17.51 6.11 0.15
CA LEU A 349 -16.95 5.81 1.47
C LEU A 349 -17.94 6.11 2.60
N LYS A 350 -18.64 7.25 2.54
CA LYS A 350 -19.66 7.62 3.50
C LYS A 350 -20.80 6.60 3.54
N GLU A 351 -21.31 6.19 2.40
CA GLU A 351 -22.39 5.23 2.26
C GLU A 351 -21.97 3.84 2.75
N SER A 352 -20.85 3.31 2.22
CA SER A 352 -20.35 2.00 2.62
C SER A 352 -20.00 1.91 4.11
N ALA A 353 -19.36 2.95 4.66
CA ALA A 353 -19.07 2.99 6.08
C ALA A 353 -20.34 3.15 6.93
N GLY A 354 -21.34 3.90 6.46
CA GLY A 354 -22.66 3.99 7.08
C GLY A 354 -23.35 2.64 7.16
N GLU A 355 -23.34 1.88 6.08
CA GLU A 355 -23.93 0.53 6.02
C GLU A 355 -23.19 -0.47 6.92
N ILE A 356 -21.87 -0.51 6.82
CA ILE A 356 -21.03 -1.52 7.51
C ILE A 356 -20.83 -1.16 8.98
N PHE A 357 -20.48 0.10 9.30
CA PHE A 357 -20.08 0.53 10.64
C PHE A 357 -21.19 1.28 11.39
N GLY A 358 -22.25 1.70 10.71
CA GLY A 358 -23.31 2.53 11.30
C GLY A 358 -22.86 3.96 11.65
N ILE A 359 -21.77 4.46 11.10
CA ILE A 359 -21.22 5.80 11.36
C ILE A 359 -20.86 6.54 10.08
N ASN A 360 -20.93 7.87 10.13
CA ASN A 360 -20.36 8.70 9.08
C ASN A 360 -18.86 8.91 9.36
N VAL A 361 -18.01 8.14 8.68
CA VAL A 361 -16.56 8.22 8.90
C VAL A 361 -15.95 9.56 8.50
N LEU A 362 -16.62 10.35 7.66
CA LEU A 362 -16.13 11.68 7.26
C LEU A 362 -16.16 12.67 8.43
N GLU A 363 -17.00 12.45 9.45
CA GLU A 363 -17.00 13.26 10.68
C GLU A 363 -15.75 13.03 11.54
N LEU A 364 -15.02 11.97 11.25
CA LEU A 364 -13.73 11.70 11.87
C LEU A 364 -12.61 12.57 11.27
N ILE A 365 -12.82 13.17 10.10
CA ILE A 365 -11.91 14.13 9.49
C ILE A 365 -12.11 15.49 10.17
N LYS A 366 -11.76 15.62 11.44
CA LYS A 366 -11.89 16.92 12.12
C LYS A 366 -10.87 17.91 11.54
N PRO A 367 -11.26 19.20 11.41
CA PRO A 367 -10.29 20.26 11.18
C PRO A 367 -9.38 20.33 12.41
N THR A 368 -8.25 19.66 12.37
CA THR A 368 -7.17 19.86 13.33
C THR A 368 -6.55 21.21 13.03
N SER A 369 -6.14 21.93 14.07
CA SER A 369 -5.41 23.18 13.94
C SER A 369 -4.30 23.03 12.88
N LYS A 370 -4.15 24.02 12.05
CA LYS A 370 -3.37 24.09 10.77
C LYS A 370 -1.98 23.45 10.71
N THR A 371 -1.52 22.79 11.75
CA THR A 371 -0.13 22.34 11.94
C THR A 371 0.06 20.83 11.96
N TYR A 372 -1.00 20.04 12.09
CA TYR A 372 -0.87 18.61 12.50
C TYR A 372 -0.78 17.58 11.38
N ASN A 373 -1.06 17.94 10.13
CA ASN A 373 -1.44 16.94 9.14
C ASN A 373 -0.33 16.43 8.21
N HIS A 374 0.79 17.11 8.12
CA HIS A 374 1.84 16.75 7.14
C HIS A 374 2.86 15.74 7.69
N TYR A 375 3.21 15.82 8.96
CA TYR A 375 4.34 15.05 9.52
C TYR A 375 3.99 13.70 10.16
N GLU A 376 2.75 13.45 10.53
CA GLU A 376 2.38 12.17 11.15
C GLU A 376 2.21 11.01 10.16
N GLY A 377 2.19 11.26 8.87
CA GLY A 377 2.19 10.23 7.82
C GLY A 377 3.60 9.76 7.42
N MET A 378 4.64 10.50 7.83
CA MET A 378 6.05 10.18 7.54
C MET A 378 6.79 9.53 8.72
N LEU A 379 6.16 9.39 9.87
CA LEU A 379 6.67 8.69 11.05
C LEU A 379 5.80 7.46 11.36
#